data_fbec2b6da098b4789bcadeacc6e7111c
#
_entry.id   fbec2b6da098b4789bcadeacc6e7111c
#
_cell.length_a   1.000
_cell.length_b   1.000
_cell.length_c   1.000
_cell.angle_alpha   90.00
_cell.angle_beta   90.00
_cell.angle_gamma   90.00
#
_symmetry.space_group_name_H-M   'P 1'
#
loop_
_entity.id
_entity.type
_entity.pdbx_description
1 polymer ?
#
loop_
_entity_poly.entity_id
_entity_poly.type
_entity_poly.pdbx_seq_one_letter_code
_entity_poly.pdbx_strand_id
1 'polypeptide(L)'
;TTITTEGAIATIDFCAAHNIPYMLFDWQWYMPCTSHDGDATKVVAKLDMPRVIAYGKEKGVGIWVYVNQHALMKQMRELFPLLREWGIVGVKSGFVQYASHRWATWMHDMVRLAAENHLLMNIHDEYRPSGFSRTYPNLLTQEGICGNEEFPDATHNVTLPFTRMINGAADYTICYFDKRLKTTHAHQLAASLVFYSPLQTIFWYDKPSFYHGEPEMEWFEHLQTVFDDTKVLDGAPGKNITMARRKGQEWFVAAMTNNEGSEEEIPLTFLD
;
A
#
# COMPACT_ATOMS: atom_id res chain seq x y z
N THR A 1 -2.10 10.65 -8.41
CA THR A 1 -0.96 11.59 -8.47
C THR A 1 -0.86 12.16 -9.86
N THR A 2 -0.77 13.47 -10.00
CA THR A 2 -0.46 14.08 -11.28
C THR A 2 0.99 13.77 -11.59
N ILE A 3 1.28 13.06 -12.68
CA ILE A 3 2.64 12.68 -13.06
C ILE A 3 3.34 13.90 -13.69
N THR A 4 3.68 14.85 -12.83
CA THR A 4 4.50 16.03 -13.15
C THR A 4 5.39 16.32 -11.95
N THR A 5 6.45 17.07 -12.16
CA THR A 5 7.36 17.48 -11.09
C THR A 5 6.64 18.27 -10.00
N GLU A 6 5.78 19.22 -10.37
CA GLU A 6 5.01 20.05 -9.43
C GLU A 6 3.99 19.22 -8.63
N GLY A 7 3.30 18.29 -9.31
CA GLY A 7 2.37 17.37 -8.63
C GLY A 7 3.07 16.44 -7.63
N ALA A 8 4.27 15.98 -7.96
CA ALA A 8 5.08 15.18 -7.06
C ALA A 8 5.54 15.99 -5.84
N ILE A 9 6.04 17.21 -6.04
CA ILE A 9 6.46 18.12 -4.95
C ILE A 9 5.29 18.39 -4.00
N ALA A 10 4.10 18.72 -4.53
CA ALA A 10 2.91 18.94 -3.71
C ALA A 10 2.50 17.68 -2.90
N THR A 11 2.67 16.49 -3.48
CA THR A 11 2.41 15.23 -2.77
C THR A 11 3.47 14.96 -1.69
N ILE A 12 4.74 15.25 -1.95
CA ILE A 12 5.81 15.14 -0.95
C ILE A 12 5.58 16.12 0.22
N ASP A 13 5.18 17.35 -0.05
CA ASP A 13 4.84 18.32 1.00
C ASP A 13 3.68 17.83 1.86
N PHE A 14 2.64 17.26 1.25
CA PHE A 14 1.53 16.64 1.97
C PHE A 14 2.00 15.46 2.83
N CYS A 15 2.78 14.55 2.25
CA CYS A 15 3.33 13.41 2.99
C CYS A 15 4.16 13.86 4.21
N ALA A 16 5.04 14.84 4.02
CA ALA A 16 5.89 15.37 5.08
C ALA A 16 5.09 16.07 6.19
N ALA A 17 4.01 16.80 5.82
CA ALA A 17 3.14 17.49 6.78
C ALA A 17 2.32 16.51 7.66
N HIS A 18 2.05 15.29 7.15
CA HIS A 18 1.19 14.31 7.78
C HIS A 18 1.91 13.01 8.21
N ASN A 19 3.22 13.05 8.41
CA ASN A 19 4.04 11.91 8.84
C ASN A 19 3.96 10.68 7.93
N ILE A 20 3.63 10.85 6.65
CA ILE A 20 3.55 9.77 5.67
C ILE A 20 4.95 9.55 5.07
N PRO A 21 5.60 8.40 5.31
CA PRO A 21 7.02 8.23 5.02
C PRO A 21 7.36 8.02 3.54
N TYR A 22 6.35 7.74 2.70
CA TYR A 22 6.58 7.37 1.30
C TYR A 22 5.57 8.01 0.36
N MET A 23 6.04 8.33 -0.86
CA MET A 23 5.19 8.69 -2.00
C MET A 23 5.41 7.69 -3.13
N LEU A 24 4.32 7.22 -3.74
CA LEU A 24 4.35 6.30 -4.88
C LEU A 24 4.01 7.02 -6.18
N PHE A 25 4.90 6.93 -7.16
CA PHE A 25 4.52 7.07 -8.56
C PHE A 25 3.93 5.76 -9.04
N ASP A 26 2.61 5.68 -9.12
CA ASP A 26 2.00 4.45 -9.54
C ASP A 26 2.14 4.29 -11.06
N TRP A 27 1.42 5.00 -11.84
CA TRP A 27 1.29 4.78 -13.26
C TRP A 27 1.92 5.92 -14.09
N GLN A 28 2.35 5.64 -15.33
CA GLN A 28 2.73 6.64 -16.34
C GLN A 28 3.96 7.53 -16.02
N TRP A 29 4.82 7.16 -15.08
CA TRP A 29 6.10 7.86 -14.90
C TRP A 29 7.14 7.48 -15.97
N TYR A 30 6.92 6.34 -16.65
CA TYR A 30 7.59 5.93 -17.89
C TYR A 30 6.54 5.48 -18.92
N MET A 31 6.87 5.39 -20.21
CA MET A 31 5.90 5.08 -21.25
C MET A 31 6.48 4.19 -22.37
N PRO A 32 5.61 3.41 -23.02
CA PRO A 32 4.27 3.01 -22.58
C PRO A 32 4.35 2.05 -21.39
N CYS A 33 3.64 2.35 -20.28
CA CYS A 33 3.83 1.64 -19.02
C CYS A 33 3.21 0.23 -18.98
N THR A 34 2.28 -0.10 -19.87
CA THR A 34 1.53 -1.38 -19.87
C THR A 34 1.81 -2.25 -21.11
N SER A 35 2.75 -1.89 -21.94
CA SER A 35 3.08 -2.67 -23.14
C SER A 35 4.49 -3.27 -23.06
N HIS A 36 4.74 -4.26 -23.94
CA HIS A 36 6.08 -4.84 -24.09
C HIS A 36 7.16 -3.84 -24.53
N ASP A 37 6.75 -2.71 -25.13
CA ASP A 37 7.68 -1.66 -25.56
C ASP A 37 8.04 -0.68 -24.45
N GLY A 38 7.45 -0.82 -23.27
CA GLY A 38 7.74 0.00 -22.10
C GLY A 38 9.21 -0.03 -21.71
N ASP A 39 9.76 1.14 -21.40
CA ASP A 39 11.14 1.32 -20.98
C ASP A 39 11.19 2.07 -19.63
N ALA A 40 11.26 1.31 -18.54
CA ALA A 40 11.29 1.86 -17.20
C ALA A 40 12.65 2.47 -16.81
N THR A 41 13.64 2.42 -17.68
CA THR A 41 14.90 3.17 -17.51
C THR A 41 14.79 4.63 -17.94
N LYS A 42 13.65 5.02 -18.55
CA LYS A 42 13.40 6.37 -19.08
C LYS A 42 12.18 7.01 -18.46
N VAL A 43 12.42 8.12 -17.82
CA VAL A 43 11.37 8.95 -17.21
C VAL A 43 10.68 9.82 -18.28
N VAL A 44 9.36 10.02 -18.15
CA VAL A 44 8.61 10.92 -19.05
C VAL A 44 9.12 12.37 -18.93
N ALA A 45 9.14 13.12 -20.03
CA ALA A 45 9.74 14.46 -20.13
C ALA A 45 9.13 15.52 -19.16
N LYS A 46 7.88 15.30 -18.72
CA LYS A 46 7.19 16.21 -17.77
C LYS A 46 7.55 15.99 -16.29
N LEU A 47 8.43 15.00 -16.00
CA LEU A 47 8.85 14.62 -14.65
C LEU A 47 10.37 14.68 -14.50
N ASP A 48 10.84 15.63 -13.74
CA ASP A 48 12.24 15.72 -13.30
C ASP A 48 12.45 14.80 -12.08
N MET A 49 12.68 13.51 -12.35
CA MET A 49 12.84 12.49 -11.32
C MET A 49 14.01 12.80 -10.36
N PRO A 50 15.21 13.21 -10.83
CA PRO A 50 16.30 13.59 -9.93
C PRO A 50 15.91 14.68 -8.94
N ARG A 51 15.22 15.72 -9.40
CA ARG A 51 14.72 16.82 -8.54
C ARG A 51 13.71 16.33 -7.52
N VAL A 52 12.77 15.48 -7.93
CA VAL A 52 11.75 14.90 -7.03
C VAL A 52 12.39 14.03 -5.95
N ILE A 53 13.35 13.18 -6.31
CA ILE A 53 14.04 12.32 -5.35
C ILE A 53 14.86 13.15 -4.36
N ALA A 54 15.59 14.16 -4.84
CA ALA A 54 16.35 15.05 -3.98
C ALA A 54 15.43 15.79 -2.98
N TYR A 55 14.29 16.28 -3.45
CA TYR A 55 13.30 16.95 -2.61
C TYR A 55 12.66 16.00 -1.60
N GLY A 56 12.28 14.80 -2.02
CA GLY A 56 11.77 13.76 -1.11
C GLY A 56 12.77 13.45 0.01
N LYS A 57 14.04 13.31 -0.34
CA LYS A 57 15.13 13.10 0.64
C LYS A 57 15.26 14.25 1.63
N GLU A 58 15.18 15.52 1.15
CA GLU A 58 15.19 16.72 1.99
C GLU A 58 14.03 16.71 2.99
N LYS A 59 12.85 16.30 2.55
CA LYS A 59 11.62 16.27 3.35
C LYS A 59 11.45 14.98 4.18
N GLY A 60 12.35 14.01 4.07
CA GLY A 60 12.24 12.72 4.76
C GLY A 60 11.21 11.78 4.14
N VAL A 61 10.80 11.99 2.89
CA VAL A 61 9.82 11.17 2.16
C VAL A 61 10.52 10.33 1.10
N GLY A 62 10.47 9.01 1.25
CA GLY A 62 11.03 8.07 0.28
C GLY A 62 10.16 7.93 -0.97
N ILE A 63 10.79 7.75 -2.13
CA ILE A 63 10.07 7.65 -3.41
C ILE A 63 9.98 6.19 -3.85
N TRP A 64 8.75 5.74 -4.12
CA TRP A 64 8.44 4.45 -4.73
C TRP A 64 8.01 4.64 -6.18
N VAL A 65 8.23 3.62 -6.98
CA VAL A 65 7.79 3.60 -8.38
C VAL A 65 7.07 2.29 -8.71
N TYR A 66 6.00 2.40 -9.51
CA TYR A 66 5.34 1.25 -10.11
C TYR A 66 6.13 0.77 -11.33
N VAL A 67 6.26 -0.53 -11.51
CA VAL A 67 6.80 -1.11 -12.74
C VAL A 67 5.96 -2.31 -13.19
N ASN A 68 5.50 -2.27 -14.44
CA ASN A 68 4.72 -3.36 -15.03
C ASN A 68 5.58 -4.61 -15.24
N GLN A 69 4.97 -5.79 -15.13
CA GLN A 69 5.63 -7.08 -15.37
C GLN A 69 6.37 -7.12 -16.73
N HIS A 70 5.79 -6.56 -17.79
CA HIS A 70 6.44 -6.57 -19.11
C HIS A 70 7.81 -5.87 -19.10
N ALA A 71 7.90 -4.72 -18.45
CA ALA A 71 9.16 -3.99 -18.29
C ALA A 71 10.12 -4.77 -17.36
N LEU A 72 9.63 -5.30 -16.24
CA LEU A 72 10.45 -6.09 -15.31
C LEU A 72 11.03 -7.34 -15.97
N MET A 73 10.25 -8.08 -16.73
CA MET A 73 10.74 -9.26 -17.45
C MET A 73 11.92 -8.95 -18.37
N LYS A 74 11.89 -7.79 -18.99
CA LYS A 74 12.91 -7.33 -19.94
C LYS A 74 14.12 -6.71 -19.27
N GLN A 75 13.89 -5.90 -18.21
CA GLN A 75 14.86 -4.91 -17.73
C GLN A 75 15.23 -5.04 -16.26
N MET A 76 14.61 -5.88 -15.43
CA MET A 76 14.81 -5.84 -13.96
C MET A 76 16.30 -5.91 -13.53
N ARG A 77 17.16 -6.60 -14.32
CA ARG A 77 18.59 -6.75 -14.00
C ARG A 77 19.39 -5.45 -14.17
N GLU A 78 19.01 -4.60 -15.09
CA GLU A 78 19.61 -3.27 -15.28
C GLU A 78 18.83 -2.19 -14.53
N LEU A 79 17.50 -2.35 -14.42
CA LEU A 79 16.62 -1.38 -13.81
C LEU A 79 16.83 -1.26 -12.29
N PHE A 80 16.92 -2.37 -11.55
CA PHE A 80 17.04 -2.30 -10.09
C PHE A 80 18.33 -1.64 -9.60
N PRO A 81 19.51 -1.92 -10.16
CA PRO A 81 20.70 -1.11 -9.88
C PRO A 81 20.53 0.37 -10.19
N LEU A 82 19.88 0.70 -11.31
CA LEU A 82 19.60 2.08 -11.72
C LEU A 82 18.64 2.79 -10.75
N LEU A 83 17.55 2.13 -10.34
CA LEU A 83 16.61 2.69 -9.36
C LEU A 83 17.29 2.96 -8.01
N ARG A 84 18.16 2.05 -7.57
CA ARG A 84 18.98 2.27 -6.37
C ARG A 84 19.92 3.46 -6.53
N GLU A 85 20.61 3.59 -7.67
CA GLU A 85 21.48 4.71 -7.96
C GLU A 85 20.73 6.05 -7.93
N TRP A 86 19.51 6.07 -8.45
CA TRP A 86 18.63 7.25 -8.38
C TRP A 86 18.21 7.59 -6.95
N GLY A 87 18.16 6.60 -6.05
CA GLY A 87 17.68 6.79 -4.68
C GLY A 87 16.21 6.41 -4.48
N ILE A 88 15.64 5.63 -5.40
CA ILE A 88 14.32 5.01 -5.21
C ILE A 88 14.41 4.00 -4.07
N VAL A 89 13.40 3.97 -3.20
CA VAL A 89 13.38 3.11 -2.00
C VAL A 89 12.61 1.81 -2.20
N GLY A 90 11.70 1.76 -3.17
CA GLY A 90 10.92 0.55 -3.41
C GLY A 90 10.20 0.53 -4.75
N VAL A 91 9.75 -0.65 -5.12
CA VAL A 91 9.05 -0.94 -6.37
C VAL A 91 7.72 -1.62 -6.08
N LYS A 92 6.64 -1.05 -6.63
CA LYS A 92 5.35 -1.73 -6.79
C LYS A 92 5.36 -2.43 -8.15
N SER A 93 5.34 -3.75 -8.17
CA SER A 93 5.18 -4.50 -9.42
C SER A 93 3.71 -4.79 -9.69
N GLY A 94 3.25 -4.62 -10.91
CA GLY A 94 1.85 -4.84 -11.27
C GLY A 94 1.66 -5.56 -12.60
N PHE A 95 0.43 -6.02 -12.82
CA PHE A 95 0.00 -6.92 -13.89
C PHE A 95 0.80 -8.23 -13.91
N VAL A 96 1.08 -8.75 -12.70
CA VAL A 96 1.89 -9.96 -12.53
C VAL A 96 1.08 -11.23 -12.77
N GLN A 97 1.66 -12.15 -13.53
CA GLN A 97 1.15 -13.50 -13.68
C GLN A 97 1.74 -14.38 -12.57
N TYR A 98 0.94 -15.24 -11.96
CA TYR A 98 1.37 -16.03 -10.78
C TYR A 98 1.04 -17.53 -10.86
N ALA A 99 0.07 -17.93 -11.67
CA ALA A 99 -0.58 -19.24 -11.59
C ALA A 99 0.25 -20.44 -12.07
N SER A 100 1.56 -20.30 -12.25
CA SER A 100 2.43 -21.40 -12.64
C SER A 100 3.76 -21.39 -11.90
N HIS A 101 4.42 -22.55 -11.85
CA HIS A 101 5.78 -22.69 -11.30
C HIS A 101 6.77 -21.69 -11.92
N ARG A 102 6.69 -21.48 -13.25
CA ARG A 102 7.52 -20.50 -13.96
C ARG A 102 7.34 -19.10 -13.38
N TRP A 103 6.11 -18.65 -13.18
CA TRP A 103 5.82 -17.30 -12.71
C TRP A 103 6.14 -17.13 -11.22
N ALA A 104 5.89 -18.16 -10.40
CA ALA A 104 6.29 -18.13 -9.00
C ALA A 104 7.81 -18.02 -8.86
N THR A 105 8.57 -18.81 -9.63
CA THR A 105 10.03 -18.72 -9.66
C THR A 105 10.51 -17.33 -10.09
N TRP A 106 9.92 -16.78 -11.15
CA TRP A 106 10.26 -15.45 -11.64
C TRP A 106 10.01 -14.36 -10.58
N MET A 107 8.87 -14.41 -9.87
CA MET A 107 8.58 -13.46 -8.78
C MET A 107 9.56 -13.59 -7.62
N HIS A 108 9.94 -14.81 -7.26
CA HIS A 108 10.97 -15.02 -6.23
C HIS A 108 12.33 -14.46 -6.67
N ASP A 109 12.71 -14.65 -7.93
CA ASP A 109 13.93 -14.05 -8.49
C ASP A 109 13.88 -12.53 -8.50
N MET A 110 12.71 -11.93 -8.82
CA MET A 110 12.50 -10.49 -8.79
C MET A 110 12.68 -9.94 -7.36
N VAL A 111 12.04 -10.56 -6.37
CA VAL A 111 12.13 -10.12 -4.96
C VAL A 111 13.56 -10.25 -4.44
N ARG A 112 14.26 -11.35 -4.77
CA ARG A 112 15.65 -11.54 -4.41
C ARG A 112 16.56 -10.49 -5.02
N LEU A 113 16.41 -10.23 -6.32
CA LEU A 113 17.19 -9.21 -7.02
C LEU A 113 16.91 -7.80 -6.48
N ALA A 114 15.67 -7.51 -6.10
CA ALA A 114 15.33 -6.26 -5.41
C ALA A 114 16.04 -6.15 -4.06
N ALA A 115 16.09 -7.24 -3.26
CA ALA A 115 16.82 -7.27 -2.00
C ALA A 115 18.32 -7.01 -2.19
N GLU A 116 18.95 -7.63 -3.19
CA GLU A 116 20.34 -7.40 -3.56
C GLU A 116 20.65 -5.94 -3.91
N ASN A 117 19.62 -5.21 -4.38
CA ASN A 117 19.70 -3.79 -4.69
C ASN A 117 19.10 -2.88 -3.60
N HIS A 118 18.83 -3.41 -2.41
CA HIS A 118 18.23 -2.68 -1.28
C HIS A 118 16.89 -1.98 -1.63
N LEU A 119 16.07 -2.60 -2.48
CA LEU A 119 14.75 -2.12 -2.85
C LEU A 119 13.68 -2.89 -2.08
N LEU A 120 12.72 -2.17 -1.53
CA LEU A 120 11.50 -2.71 -0.96
C LEU A 120 10.54 -3.10 -2.07
N MET A 121 9.65 -4.07 -1.82
CA MET A 121 8.73 -4.60 -2.82
C MET A 121 7.29 -4.62 -2.31
N ASN A 122 6.37 -4.23 -3.20
CA ASN A 122 4.94 -4.46 -3.14
C ASN A 122 4.52 -5.17 -4.44
N ILE A 123 3.91 -6.34 -4.35
CA ILE A 123 3.44 -7.09 -5.53
C ILE A 123 1.92 -6.96 -5.63
N HIS A 124 1.45 -6.34 -6.69
CA HIS A 124 0.02 -6.20 -6.96
C HIS A 124 -0.56 -7.34 -7.79
N ASP A 125 -1.85 -7.24 -8.08
CA ASP A 125 -2.72 -8.22 -8.74
C ASP A 125 -2.96 -9.48 -7.87
N GLU A 126 -3.02 -10.64 -8.48
CA GLU A 126 -3.52 -11.84 -7.84
C GLU A 126 -2.49 -12.61 -6.98
N TYR A 127 -1.27 -12.11 -6.86
CA TYR A 127 -0.25 -12.79 -6.06
C TYR A 127 -0.59 -12.73 -4.56
N ARG A 128 -0.59 -13.89 -3.92
CA ARG A 128 -0.93 -14.05 -2.51
C ARG A 128 0.27 -14.41 -1.67
N PRO A 129 0.31 -14.03 -0.38
CA PRO A 129 1.41 -14.41 0.51
C PRO A 129 1.63 -15.92 0.56
N SER A 130 2.88 -16.33 0.38
CA SER A 130 3.33 -17.72 0.47
C SER A 130 4.30 -17.95 1.64
N GLY A 131 4.48 -16.94 2.51
CA GLY A 131 5.51 -16.95 3.55
C GLY A 131 6.90 -16.52 3.06
N PHE A 132 7.06 -16.19 1.78
CA PHE A 132 8.35 -15.81 1.19
C PHE A 132 8.95 -14.54 1.80
N SER A 133 8.10 -13.62 2.30
CA SER A 133 8.53 -12.43 3.04
C SER A 133 9.31 -12.73 4.33
N ARG A 134 9.22 -13.96 4.88
CA ARG A 134 10.05 -14.39 6.02
C ARG A 134 11.52 -14.62 5.62
N THR A 135 11.73 -15.03 4.36
CA THR A 135 13.08 -15.21 3.81
C THR A 135 13.62 -13.92 3.24
N TYR A 136 12.76 -13.15 2.58
CA TYR A 136 13.08 -11.88 1.94
C TYR A 136 12.16 -10.76 2.50
N PRO A 137 12.53 -10.15 3.64
CA PRO A 137 11.71 -9.18 4.34
C PRO A 137 11.57 -7.84 3.60
N ASN A 138 12.28 -7.63 2.50
CA ASN A 138 12.07 -6.53 1.58
C ASN A 138 10.73 -6.66 0.82
N LEU A 139 10.11 -7.84 0.74
CA LEU A 139 8.74 -8.02 0.28
C LEU A 139 7.79 -7.67 1.42
N LEU A 140 7.36 -6.42 1.46
CA LEU A 140 6.54 -5.88 2.56
C LEU A 140 5.09 -6.31 2.47
N THR A 141 4.52 -6.28 1.27
CA THR A 141 3.09 -6.55 1.08
C THR A 141 2.80 -7.08 -0.32
N GLN A 142 1.60 -7.65 -0.45
CA GLN A 142 1.05 -8.11 -1.72
C GLN A 142 -0.43 -7.74 -1.77
N GLU A 143 -0.95 -7.46 -2.96
CA GLU A 143 -2.38 -7.25 -3.11
C GLU A 143 -3.14 -8.57 -2.93
N GLY A 144 -3.41 -9.34 -3.96
CA GLY A 144 -4.16 -10.59 -3.92
C GLY A 144 -5.51 -10.47 -3.19
N ILE A 145 -6.14 -9.32 -3.29
CA ILE A 145 -7.34 -8.90 -2.58
C ILE A 145 -8.17 -8.01 -3.51
N CYS A 146 -9.48 -8.03 -3.39
CA CYS A 146 -10.34 -7.03 -4.02
C CYS A 146 -10.34 -5.77 -3.14
N GLY A 147 -9.44 -4.83 -3.44
CA GLY A 147 -9.26 -3.57 -2.72
C GLY A 147 -10.07 -2.42 -3.29
N ASN A 148 -9.78 -1.19 -2.86
CA ASN A 148 -10.51 -0.02 -3.32
C ASN A 148 -10.31 0.34 -4.79
N GLU A 149 -9.39 -0.29 -5.49
CA GLU A 149 -9.35 -0.17 -6.95
C GLU A 149 -10.66 -0.60 -7.61
N GLU A 150 -11.37 -1.57 -6.99
CA GLU A 150 -12.65 -2.13 -7.44
C GLU A 150 -13.85 -1.64 -6.60
N PHE A 151 -13.64 -0.79 -5.62
CA PHE A 151 -14.68 -0.24 -4.73
C PHE A 151 -15.59 -1.31 -4.13
N PRO A 152 -15.08 -2.28 -3.38
CA PRO A 152 -15.90 -3.28 -2.71
C PRO A 152 -16.82 -2.65 -1.65
N ASP A 153 -17.87 -3.35 -1.28
CA ASP A 153 -18.79 -2.91 -0.23
C ASP A 153 -18.34 -3.36 1.17
N ALA A 154 -19.04 -2.89 2.21
CA ALA A 154 -18.71 -3.20 3.59
C ALA A 154 -18.85 -4.70 3.91
N THR A 155 -19.81 -5.41 3.32
CA THR A 155 -19.99 -6.86 3.54
C THR A 155 -18.81 -7.66 3.00
N HIS A 156 -18.29 -7.29 1.81
CA HIS A 156 -17.06 -7.86 1.29
C HIS A 156 -15.89 -7.60 2.26
N ASN A 157 -15.75 -6.36 2.71
CA ASN A 157 -14.61 -5.95 3.54
C ASN A 157 -14.55 -6.69 4.87
N VAL A 158 -15.68 -6.88 5.55
CA VAL A 158 -15.71 -7.63 6.83
C VAL A 158 -15.56 -9.14 6.66
N THR A 159 -15.49 -9.63 5.43
CA THR A 159 -15.17 -11.04 5.11
C THR A 159 -13.66 -11.27 5.00
N LEU A 160 -12.90 -10.24 4.59
CA LEU A 160 -11.47 -10.34 4.31
C LEU A 160 -10.61 -10.74 5.52
N PRO A 161 -10.84 -10.24 6.74
CA PRO A 161 -10.06 -10.63 7.92
C PRO A 161 -10.10 -12.14 8.21
N PHE A 162 -11.20 -12.80 7.88
CA PHE A 162 -11.41 -14.22 8.12
C PHE A 162 -11.00 -15.12 6.94
N THR A 163 -10.60 -14.54 5.84
CA THR A 163 -10.25 -15.26 4.60
C THR A 163 -8.86 -14.86 4.12
N ARG A 164 -8.76 -13.83 3.28
CA ARG A 164 -7.50 -13.41 2.64
C ARG A 164 -6.42 -13.02 3.65
N MET A 165 -6.80 -12.31 4.73
CA MET A 165 -5.83 -11.78 5.71
C MET A 165 -5.19 -12.86 6.58
N ILE A 166 -5.77 -14.07 6.65
CA ILE A 166 -5.17 -15.22 7.34
C ILE A 166 -3.84 -15.62 6.70
N ASN A 167 -3.67 -15.39 5.40
CA ASN A 167 -2.45 -15.73 4.67
C ASN A 167 -1.31 -14.71 4.89
N GLY A 168 -1.60 -13.55 5.46
CA GLY A 168 -0.62 -12.49 5.68
C GLY A 168 -1.04 -11.14 5.11
N ALA A 169 -0.08 -10.22 5.01
CA ALA A 169 -0.28 -8.84 4.61
C ALA A 169 -1.02 -8.68 3.28
N ALA A 170 -1.84 -7.62 3.18
CA ALA A 170 -2.51 -7.23 1.95
C ALA A 170 -2.50 -5.71 1.79
N ASP A 171 -2.12 -5.22 0.61
CA ASP A 171 -2.27 -3.83 0.22
C ASP A 171 -3.68 -3.61 -0.34
N TYR A 172 -4.55 -3.02 0.49
CA TYR A 172 -5.97 -2.81 0.17
C TYR A 172 -6.21 -1.52 -0.64
N THR A 173 -5.20 -0.66 -0.80
CA THR A 173 -5.32 0.63 -1.50
C THR A 173 -6.39 1.56 -0.90
N ILE A 174 -6.22 1.92 0.37
CA ILE A 174 -7.16 2.77 1.11
C ILE A 174 -7.41 4.09 0.35
N CYS A 175 -8.69 4.42 0.11
CA CYS A 175 -9.15 5.71 -0.37
C CYS A 175 -9.86 6.45 0.75
N TYR A 176 -9.93 7.78 0.68
CA TYR A 176 -10.64 8.56 1.68
C TYR A 176 -11.64 9.55 1.07
N PHE A 177 -11.23 10.32 0.06
CA PHE A 177 -12.05 11.37 -0.55
C PHE A 177 -12.79 10.93 -1.81
N ASP A 178 -12.49 9.75 -2.38
CA ASP A 178 -13.05 9.33 -3.65
C ASP A 178 -14.56 9.06 -3.54
N LYS A 179 -15.35 9.74 -4.37
CA LYS A 179 -16.82 9.67 -4.37
C LYS A 179 -17.40 8.33 -4.83
N ARG A 180 -16.58 7.44 -5.39
CA ARG A 180 -16.97 6.08 -5.81
C ARG A 180 -16.98 5.09 -4.66
N LEU A 181 -16.45 5.44 -3.49
CA LEU A 181 -16.47 4.60 -2.30
C LEU A 181 -17.91 4.19 -1.97
N LYS A 182 -18.12 2.91 -1.74
CA LYS A 182 -19.38 2.32 -1.26
C LYS A 182 -19.43 2.20 0.26
N THR A 183 -18.43 2.70 0.93
CA THR A 183 -18.27 2.67 2.39
C THR A 183 -18.10 4.07 2.93
N THR A 184 -18.23 4.25 4.24
CA THR A 184 -18.07 5.54 4.91
C THR A 184 -16.59 5.87 5.13
N HIS A 185 -16.26 7.13 5.43
CA HIS A 185 -14.93 7.54 5.87
C HIS A 185 -14.48 6.75 7.12
N ALA A 186 -15.37 6.60 8.11
CA ALA A 186 -15.09 5.81 9.31
C ALA A 186 -14.73 4.36 8.98
N HIS A 187 -15.38 3.76 7.98
CA HIS A 187 -15.04 2.42 7.50
C HIS A 187 -13.63 2.37 6.89
N GLN A 188 -13.21 3.37 6.14
CA GLN A 188 -11.87 3.45 5.56
C GLN A 188 -10.78 3.62 6.64
N LEU A 189 -11.06 4.43 7.67
CA LEU A 189 -10.18 4.55 8.84
C LEU A 189 -10.06 3.20 9.57
N ALA A 190 -11.18 2.55 9.85
CA ALA A 190 -11.19 1.24 10.48
C ALA A 190 -10.45 0.18 9.65
N ALA A 191 -10.66 0.16 8.33
CA ALA A 191 -9.99 -0.75 7.41
C ALA A 191 -8.46 -0.62 7.45
N SER A 192 -7.93 0.59 7.62
CA SER A 192 -6.49 0.83 7.72
C SER A 192 -5.84 0.19 8.96
N LEU A 193 -6.61 -0.05 10.03
CA LEU A 193 -6.17 -0.82 11.20
C LEU A 193 -6.43 -2.31 11.05
N VAL A 194 -7.63 -2.68 10.59
CA VAL A 194 -8.08 -4.08 10.52
C VAL A 194 -7.28 -4.87 9.48
N PHE A 195 -7.01 -4.28 8.32
CA PHE A 195 -6.24 -4.94 7.27
C PHE A 195 -4.75 -4.80 7.53
N TYR A 196 -4.14 -5.88 7.99
CA TYR A 196 -2.72 -5.87 8.28
C TYR A 196 -1.88 -5.74 7.00
N SER A 197 -0.99 -4.75 7.00
CA SER A 197 0.09 -4.63 6.04
C SER A 197 1.24 -3.79 6.62
N PRO A 198 2.51 -4.25 6.57
CA PRO A 198 3.66 -3.42 6.96
C PRO A 198 3.83 -2.18 6.09
N LEU A 199 3.30 -2.21 4.89
CA LEU A 199 3.20 -1.10 3.96
C LEU A 199 1.75 -1.03 3.46
N GLN A 200 1.06 0.07 3.72
CA GLN A 200 -0.28 0.32 3.22
C GLN A 200 -0.26 1.48 2.24
N THR A 201 -0.82 1.29 1.06
CA THR A 201 -1.12 2.40 0.17
C THR A 201 -2.38 3.10 0.66
N ILE A 202 -2.26 4.36 1.03
CA ILE A 202 -3.37 5.22 1.45
C ILE A 202 -3.56 6.36 0.44
N PHE A 203 -4.76 6.93 0.40
CA PHE A 203 -5.13 8.00 -0.54
C PHE A 203 -4.96 7.60 -2.01
N TRP A 204 -5.32 6.35 -2.36
CA TRP A 204 -5.05 5.73 -3.66
C TRP A 204 -5.53 6.56 -4.86
N TYR A 205 -6.79 6.98 -4.88
CA TYR A 205 -7.34 7.87 -5.91
C TYR A 205 -7.39 9.34 -5.50
N ASP A 206 -6.93 9.64 -4.30
CA ASP A 206 -7.03 10.95 -3.70
C ASP A 206 -5.88 11.87 -4.12
N LYS A 207 -6.03 13.16 -3.90
CA LYS A 207 -5.02 14.18 -4.18
C LYS A 207 -4.84 15.09 -2.97
N PRO A 208 -3.64 15.64 -2.75
CA PRO A 208 -3.42 16.61 -1.67
C PRO A 208 -4.43 17.77 -1.66
N SER A 209 -4.88 18.19 -2.86
CA SER A 209 -5.87 19.26 -3.02
C SER A 209 -7.29 18.90 -2.58
N PHE A 210 -7.56 17.66 -2.22
CA PHE A 210 -8.85 17.24 -1.66
C PHE A 210 -8.92 17.41 -0.15
N TYR A 211 -7.78 17.54 0.49
CA TYR A 211 -7.69 17.80 1.93
C TYR A 211 -7.97 19.28 2.23
N HIS A 212 -8.89 19.51 3.17
CA HIS A 212 -9.33 20.84 3.60
C HIS A 212 -9.24 21.04 5.11
N GLY A 213 -8.44 20.22 5.80
CA GLY A 213 -8.26 20.27 7.25
C GLY A 213 -9.19 19.31 8.00
N GLU A 214 -9.56 18.20 7.38
CA GLU A 214 -10.36 17.15 8.02
C GLU A 214 -9.63 16.62 9.26
N PRO A 215 -10.26 16.65 10.45
CA PRO A 215 -9.60 16.25 11.70
C PRO A 215 -9.24 14.76 11.73
N GLU A 216 -9.90 13.95 10.92
CA GLU A 216 -9.64 12.51 10.80
C GLU A 216 -8.24 12.19 10.23
N MET A 217 -7.55 13.18 9.65
CA MET A 217 -6.14 13.02 9.24
C MET A 217 -5.23 12.64 10.41
N GLU A 218 -5.55 13.08 11.62
CA GLU A 218 -4.83 12.69 12.84
C GLU A 218 -4.72 11.16 12.98
N TRP A 219 -5.73 10.42 12.53
CA TRP A 219 -5.69 8.96 12.53
C TRP A 219 -4.53 8.43 11.68
N PHE A 220 -4.39 8.89 10.44
CA PHE A 220 -3.32 8.43 9.55
C PHE A 220 -1.94 8.92 9.99
N GLU A 221 -1.84 10.06 10.66
CA GLU A 221 -0.59 10.62 11.19
C GLU A 221 -0.01 9.78 12.34
N HIS A 222 -0.87 9.11 13.12
CA HIS A 222 -0.49 8.33 14.29
C HIS A 222 -0.52 6.82 14.03
N LEU A 223 -1.29 6.36 13.04
CA LEU A 223 -1.47 4.93 12.78
C LEU A 223 -0.13 4.26 12.46
N GLN A 224 0.11 3.17 13.17
CA GLN A 224 1.27 2.32 12.93
C GLN A 224 0.93 1.20 11.93
N THR A 225 1.94 0.68 11.23
CA THR A 225 1.80 -0.48 10.33
C THR A 225 2.42 -1.75 10.91
N VAL A 226 3.22 -1.63 11.97
CA VAL A 226 3.84 -2.75 12.69
C VAL A 226 3.49 -2.64 14.17
N PHE A 227 2.80 -3.64 14.69
CA PHE A 227 2.25 -3.67 16.04
C PHE A 227 2.96 -4.71 16.91
N ASP A 228 3.00 -4.45 18.23
CA ASP A 228 3.59 -5.35 19.21
C ASP A 228 2.57 -6.39 19.71
N ASP A 229 1.26 -6.07 19.64
CA ASP A 229 0.18 -6.97 20.05
C ASP A 229 -1.06 -6.75 19.16
N THR A 230 -1.87 -7.79 18.99
CA THR A 230 -3.13 -7.74 18.26
C THR A 230 -4.17 -8.59 18.98
N LYS A 231 -5.33 -8.02 19.28
CA LYS A 231 -6.48 -8.71 19.85
C LYS A 231 -7.67 -8.60 18.90
N VAL A 232 -8.29 -9.73 18.59
CA VAL A 232 -9.62 -9.78 17.98
C VAL A 232 -10.62 -9.79 19.13
N LEU A 233 -11.37 -8.72 19.29
CA LEU A 233 -12.29 -8.53 20.40
C LEU A 233 -13.66 -9.14 20.10
N ASP A 234 -14.11 -9.02 18.87
CA ASP A 234 -15.31 -9.63 18.35
C ASP A 234 -15.20 -9.81 16.82
N GLY A 235 -16.00 -10.73 16.26
CA GLY A 235 -16.08 -10.85 14.81
C GLY A 235 -16.85 -12.07 14.31
N ALA A 236 -17.56 -11.85 13.21
CA ALA A 236 -18.27 -12.89 12.46
C ALA A 236 -18.10 -12.63 10.95
N PRO A 237 -17.67 -13.65 10.16
CA PRO A 237 -17.46 -13.49 8.72
C PRO A 237 -18.69 -12.90 8.02
N GLY A 238 -18.49 -11.85 7.23
CA GLY A 238 -19.54 -11.16 6.48
C GLY A 238 -20.51 -10.32 7.35
N LYS A 239 -20.25 -10.19 8.65
CA LYS A 239 -21.08 -9.38 9.56
C LYS A 239 -20.29 -8.24 10.17
N ASN A 240 -19.29 -8.53 11.00
CA ASN A 240 -18.51 -7.55 11.72
C ASN A 240 -17.10 -8.05 12.02
N ILE A 241 -16.24 -7.13 12.42
CA ILE A 241 -14.94 -7.39 13.02
C ILE A 241 -14.55 -6.22 13.91
N THR A 242 -14.11 -6.51 15.14
CA THR A 242 -13.55 -5.52 16.07
C THR A 242 -12.16 -5.98 16.49
N MET A 243 -11.17 -5.12 16.27
CA MET A 243 -9.78 -5.41 16.59
C MET A 243 -9.16 -4.27 17.42
N ALA A 244 -8.26 -4.66 18.31
CA ALA A 244 -7.35 -3.76 19.00
C ALA A 244 -5.91 -4.13 18.68
N ARG A 245 -5.08 -3.14 18.35
CA ARG A 245 -3.65 -3.32 18.08
C ARG A 245 -2.83 -2.35 18.92
N ARG A 246 -1.72 -2.82 19.46
CA ARG A 246 -0.86 -2.02 20.35
C ARG A 246 0.50 -1.76 19.75
N LYS A 247 0.97 -0.53 19.94
CA LYS A 247 2.35 -0.14 19.69
C LYS A 247 2.89 0.60 20.90
N GLY A 248 3.92 0.06 21.54
CA GLY A 248 4.40 0.61 22.83
C GLY A 248 3.30 0.60 23.88
N GLN A 249 2.89 1.79 24.34
CA GLN A 249 1.80 1.98 25.32
C GLN A 249 0.47 2.39 24.65
N GLU A 250 0.46 2.60 23.34
CA GLU A 250 -0.72 3.08 22.62
C GLU A 250 -1.52 1.95 22.03
N TRP A 251 -2.83 1.99 22.21
CA TRP A 251 -3.78 1.06 21.63
C TRP A 251 -4.62 1.76 20.57
N PHE A 252 -4.72 1.13 19.43
CA PHE A 252 -5.60 1.51 18.33
C PHE A 252 -6.74 0.50 18.28
N VAL A 253 -7.99 0.98 18.26
CA VAL A 253 -9.19 0.13 18.24
C VAL A 253 -10.03 0.50 17.03
N ALA A 254 -10.46 -0.50 16.27
CA ALA A 254 -11.34 -0.32 15.13
C ALA A 254 -12.40 -1.41 15.05
N ALA A 255 -13.61 -0.99 14.70
CA ALA A 255 -14.75 -1.86 14.42
C ALA A 255 -15.26 -1.60 13.01
N MET A 256 -15.56 -2.66 12.28
CA MET A 256 -16.18 -2.63 10.96
C MET A 256 -17.41 -3.51 10.96
N THR A 257 -18.48 -3.03 10.31
CA THR A 257 -19.72 -3.78 10.13
C THR A 257 -20.04 -3.93 8.64
N ASN A 258 -20.93 -4.84 8.29
CA ASN A 258 -21.41 -5.04 6.93
C ASN A 258 -22.34 -3.90 6.46
N ASN A 259 -22.98 -4.05 5.30
CA ASN A 259 -23.89 -3.05 4.73
C ASN A 259 -25.16 -2.81 5.57
N GLU A 260 -25.52 -3.73 6.46
CA GLU A 260 -26.70 -3.61 7.33
C GLU A 260 -26.41 -2.70 8.55
N GLY A 261 -25.13 -2.62 8.94
CA GLY A 261 -24.70 -1.94 10.16
C GLY A 261 -25.07 -2.72 11.42
N SER A 262 -24.37 -2.45 12.51
CA SER A 262 -24.68 -2.96 13.86
C SER A 262 -24.14 -2.04 14.93
N GLU A 263 -24.65 -2.16 16.14
CA GLU A 263 -24.04 -1.61 17.35
C GLU A 263 -23.05 -2.63 17.91
N GLU A 264 -21.83 -2.18 18.24
CA GLU A 264 -20.78 -3.03 18.76
C GLU A 264 -20.41 -2.59 20.16
N GLU A 265 -20.51 -3.49 21.14
CA GLU A 265 -20.05 -3.26 22.49
C GLU A 265 -18.59 -3.71 22.63
N ILE A 266 -17.68 -2.78 22.89
CA ILE A 266 -16.25 -3.04 22.95
C ILE A 266 -15.78 -3.08 24.41
N PRO A 267 -15.44 -4.27 24.95
CA PRO A 267 -14.86 -4.36 26.29
C PRO A 267 -13.43 -3.81 26.27
N LEU A 268 -13.15 -2.82 27.12
CA LEU A 268 -11.82 -2.20 27.22
C LEU A 268 -10.91 -2.85 28.27
N THR A 269 -11.20 -4.08 28.68
CA THR A 269 -10.44 -4.84 29.71
C THR A 269 -8.99 -5.14 29.31
N PHE A 270 -8.60 -4.90 28.07
CA PHE A 270 -7.23 -5.06 27.58
C PHE A 270 -6.34 -3.82 27.83
N LEU A 271 -6.90 -2.74 28.35
CA LEU A 271 -6.16 -1.50 28.67
C LEU A 271 -5.47 -1.53 30.05
N ASP A 272 -5.76 -2.53 30.87
CA ASP A 272 -5.21 -2.70 32.22
C ASP A 272 -3.77 -3.27 32.21
#